data_38ce05f37aca610368237caea29bd492
#
_entry.id   38ce05f37aca610368237caea29bd492
#
_cell.length_a   1.000
_cell.length_b   1.000
_cell.length_c   1.000
_cell.angle_alpha   90.00
_cell.angle_beta   90.00
_cell.angle_gamma   90.00
#
_symmetry.space_group_name_H-M   'P 1'
#
loop_
_entity.id
_entity.type
_entity.pdbx_description
1 polymer ?
#
loop_
_entity_poly.entity_id
_entity_poly.type
_entity_poly.pdbx_seq_one_letter_code
_entity_poly.pdbx_strand_id
1 'polypeptide(L)'
;RIDRINPKLNAIVTRMYDEAKSTIADGVPDGPFKGVPFLLKDIGATYAGVRLTMGSKILANYVPKYDNELVRRYKRAGLICVGRTNTPEFGLTVSTESVLLGPARNPWNTERSTGGSSGGSGAAVAARMVPIAHGSDGGGSIRIPSSSCGVFGLKPSRGRMPTGPALGEIWEGFATNHALSISVRDNAAMLDATSAPEVGAPYGIPAPVRPFLEEVGADPGNLKIAILTKIEDR
;
A
#
# COMPACT_ATOMS: atom_id res chain seq x y z
N ARG A 1 -20.21 0.74 -2.79
CA ARG A 1 -19.51 -0.18 -3.69
C ARG A 1 -18.73 -1.26 -2.92
N ILE A 2 -17.99 -0.90 -1.89
CA ILE A 2 -17.27 -1.85 -1.00
C ILE A 2 -18.25 -2.90 -0.48
N ASP A 3 -19.34 -2.52 0.16
CA ASP A 3 -20.30 -3.44 0.79
C ASP A 3 -20.94 -4.43 -0.19
N ARG A 4 -21.06 -4.04 -1.46
CA ARG A 4 -21.58 -4.91 -2.52
C ARG A 4 -20.56 -5.92 -3.04
N ILE A 5 -19.30 -5.54 -3.15
CA ILE A 5 -18.26 -6.34 -3.84
C ILE A 5 -17.42 -7.13 -2.84
N ASN A 6 -17.06 -6.53 -1.72
CA ASN A 6 -16.13 -7.12 -0.74
C ASN A 6 -16.56 -8.50 -0.20
N PRO A 7 -17.85 -8.82 0.00
CA PRO A 7 -18.25 -10.16 0.46
C PRO A 7 -17.79 -11.31 -0.45
N LYS A 8 -17.58 -11.03 -1.75
CA LYS A 8 -17.08 -12.03 -2.71
C LYS A 8 -15.56 -12.09 -2.77
N LEU A 9 -14.87 -11.00 -2.44
CA LEU A 9 -13.43 -10.88 -2.63
C LEU A 9 -12.62 -10.96 -1.33
N ASN A 10 -13.23 -10.67 -0.19
CA ASN A 10 -12.55 -10.57 1.11
C ASN A 10 -11.26 -9.72 1.04
N ALA A 11 -11.32 -8.64 0.27
CA ALA A 11 -10.21 -7.73 0.05
C ALA A 11 -10.02 -6.75 1.21
N ILE A 12 -11.11 -6.37 1.89
CA ILE A 12 -11.14 -5.42 3.00
C ILE A 12 -11.59 -6.15 4.27
N VAL A 13 -10.77 -6.09 5.32
CA VAL A 13 -10.95 -6.87 6.55
C VAL A 13 -11.26 -6.03 7.78
N THR A 14 -11.07 -4.72 7.70
CA THR A 14 -11.48 -3.75 8.73
C THR A 14 -12.08 -2.54 8.02
N ARG A 15 -13.30 -2.17 8.39
CA ARG A 15 -13.95 -0.94 7.92
C ARG A 15 -13.56 0.22 8.83
N MET A 16 -13.36 1.39 8.23
CA MET A 16 -12.99 2.64 8.91
C MET A 16 -13.97 3.76 8.49
N TYR A 17 -15.27 3.44 8.48
CA TYR A 17 -16.27 4.39 7.99
C TYR A 17 -16.56 5.51 8.98
N ASP A 18 -16.44 5.24 10.29
CA ASP A 18 -16.67 6.27 11.31
C ASP A 18 -15.46 7.20 11.39
N GLU A 19 -14.25 6.68 11.28
CA GLU A 19 -13.02 7.48 11.15
C GLU A 19 -13.05 8.34 9.87
N ALA A 20 -13.53 7.78 8.76
CA ALA A 20 -13.69 8.52 7.51
C ALA A 20 -14.70 9.67 7.65
N LYS A 21 -15.85 9.43 8.29
CA LYS A 21 -16.85 10.48 8.55
C LYS A 21 -16.30 11.56 9.47
N SER A 22 -15.60 11.19 10.55
CA SER A 22 -14.92 12.15 11.43
C SER A 22 -13.94 13.00 10.66
N THR A 23 -13.05 12.40 9.85
CA THR A 23 -12.10 13.13 9.02
C THR A 23 -12.78 14.14 8.09
N ILE A 24 -13.95 13.79 7.53
CA ILE A 24 -14.73 14.71 6.67
C ILE A 24 -15.33 15.84 7.49
N ALA A 25 -15.88 15.53 8.67
CA ALA A 25 -16.51 16.53 9.56
C ALA A 25 -15.50 17.53 10.13
N ASP A 26 -14.28 17.05 10.44
CA ASP A 26 -13.18 17.86 10.98
C ASP A 26 -12.51 18.76 9.89
N GLY A 27 -12.83 18.51 8.63
CA GLY A 27 -12.25 19.21 7.48
C GLY A 27 -11.09 18.45 6.86
N VAL A 28 -11.25 18.07 5.59
CA VAL A 28 -10.21 17.35 4.83
C VAL A 28 -9.08 18.30 4.45
N PRO A 29 -7.81 17.98 4.76
CA PRO A 29 -6.68 18.79 4.36
C PRO A 29 -6.64 19.06 2.86
N ASP A 30 -6.18 20.25 2.47
CA ASP A 30 -6.05 20.67 1.07
C ASP A 30 -4.74 20.13 0.48
N GLY A 31 -4.79 18.87 0.05
CA GLY A 31 -3.67 18.13 -0.53
C GLY A 31 -4.02 17.55 -1.89
N PRO A 32 -3.03 16.95 -2.58
CA PRO A 32 -3.20 16.46 -3.97
C PRO A 32 -4.25 15.35 -4.11
N PHE A 33 -4.67 14.72 -3.01
CA PHE A 33 -5.67 13.67 -2.97
C PHE A 33 -6.88 14.04 -2.12
N LYS A 34 -7.20 15.34 -2.00
CA LYS A 34 -8.32 15.81 -1.17
C LYS A 34 -9.63 15.08 -1.47
N GLY A 35 -10.14 14.37 -0.46
CA GLY A 35 -11.42 13.66 -0.53
C GLY A 35 -11.36 12.30 -1.26
N VAL A 36 -10.18 11.84 -1.71
CA VAL A 36 -10.06 10.54 -2.37
C VAL A 36 -10.14 9.41 -1.34
N PRO A 37 -11.04 8.41 -1.53
CA PRO A 37 -11.09 7.25 -0.66
C PRO A 37 -9.86 6.37 -0.83
N PHE A 38 -9.32 5.92 0.30
CA PHE A 38 -8.05 5.19 0.38
C PHE A 38 -8.16 3.99 1.33
N LEU A 39 -7.40 2.94 1.06
CA LEU A 39 -7.31 1.76 1.92
C LEU A 39 -5.87 1.55 2.41
N LEU A 40 -5.75 1.21 3.68
CA LEU A 40 -4.48 0.85 4.30
C LEU A 40 -4.32 -0.67 4.29
N LYS A 41 -3.15 -1.18 3.91
CA LYS A 41 -2.83 -2.59 4.13
C LYS A 41 -2.81 -2.89 5.64
N ASP A 42 -3.25 -4.07 6.04
CA ASP A 42 -3.26 -4.47 7.45
C ASP A 42 -1.86 -4.86 7.98
N ILE A 43 -0.82 -4.23 7.39
CA ILE A 43 0.58 -4.21 7.84
C ILE A 43 1.28 -2.97 7.28
N GLY A 44 2.23 -2.41 8.00
CA GLY A 44 3.10 -1.31 7.55
C GLY A 44 2.51 0.10 7.68
N ALA A 45 1.21 0.25 7.90
CA ALA A 45 0.53 1.53 8.07
C ALA A 45 -0.20 1.58 9.41
N THR A 46 0.44 2.18 10.41
CA THR A 46 -0.09 2.32 11.77
C THR A 46 -1.00 3.54 11.85
N TYR A 47 -2.29 3.33 12.11
CA TYR A 47 -3.30 4.37 12.30
C TYR A 47 -3.85 4.29 13.72
N ALA A 48 -3.77 5.37 14.49
CA ALA A 48 -4.20 5.43 15.89
C ALA A 48 -5.68 5.05 16.05
N GLY A 49 -5.97 4.21 17.04
CA GLY A 49 -7.34 3.80 17.35
C GLY A 49 -7.92 2.73 16.42
N VAL A 50 -7.24 2.35 15.36
CA VAL A 50 -7.74 1.35 14.38
C VAL A 50 -6.96 0.05 14.47
N ARG A 51 -7.68 -1.04 14.64
CA ARG A 51 -7.13 -2.40 14.72
C ARG A 51 -6.13 -2.70 13.59
N LEU A 52 -4.99 -3.31 13.96
CA LEU A 52 -3.90 -3.71 13.06
C LEU A 52 -3.47 -5.13 13.40
N THR A 53 -3.90 -6.12 12.60
CA THR A 53 -3.68 -7.53 12.94
C THR A 53 -2.43 -8.13 12.32
N MET A 54 -1.89 -7.53 11.29
CA MET A 54 -0.82 -8.12 10.44
C MET A 54 -1.17 -9.53 9.96
N GLY A 55 -2.47 -9.84 9.80
CA GLY A 55 -2.97 -11.16 9.41
C GLY A 55 -2.80 -12.25 10.48
N SER A 56 -2.37 -11.91 11.71
CA SER A 56 -2.02 -12.87 12.76
C SER A 56 -3.04 -12.92 13.89
N LYS A 57 -3.33 -14.13 14.38
CA LYS A 57 -4.15 -14.35 15.57
C LYS A 57 -3.55 -13.72 16.84
N ILE A 58 -2.22 -13.62 16.93
CA ILE A 58 -1.51 -13.02 18.05
C ILE A 58 -1.88 -11.53 18.18
N LEU A 59 -2.07 -10.84 17.06
CA LEU A 59 -2.39 -9.43 17.00
C LEU A 59 -3.89 -9.16 16.70
N ALA A 60 -4.75 -10.16 16.81
CA ALA A 60 -6.17 -10.05 16.44
C ALA A 60 -6.92 -8.85 17.06
N ASN A 61 -6.51 -8.44 18.26
CA ASN A 61 -7.11 -7.34 19.01
C ASN A 61 -6.14 -6.16 19.23
N TYR A 62 -5.01 -6.13 18.55
CA TYR A 62 -4.06 -5.04 18.72
C TYR A 62 -4.58 -3.74 18.09
N VAL A 63 -4.57 -2.67 18.89
CA VAL A 63 -4.98 -1.33 18.48
C VAL A 63 -3.83 -0.36 18.81
N PRO A 64 -3.14 0.18 17.79
CA PRO A 64 -2.06 1.14 18.00
C PRO A 64 -2.59 2.47 18.53
N LYS A 65 -1.75 3.18 19.31
CA LYS A 65 -2.08 4.48 19.92
C LYS A 65 -1.52 5.68 19.16
N TYR A 66 -0.88 5.47 18.02
CA TYR A 66 -0.23 6.52 17.24
C TYR A 66 -0.36 6.28 15.75
N ASP A 67 -0.27 7.37 14.97
CA ASP A 67 -0.08 7.31 13.52
C ASP A 67 1.42 7.24 13.23
N ASN A 68 1.86 6.33 12.37
CA ASN A 68 3.21 6.42 11.83
C ASN A 68 3.32 7.59 10.82
N GLU A 69 4.54 7.96 10.47
CA GLU A 69 4.77 9.11 9.58
C GLU A 69 4.12 8.93 8.21
N LEU A 70 4.09 7.72 7.69
CA LEU A 70 3.42 7.44 6.42
C LEU A 70 1.92 7.73 6.46
N VAL A 71 1.23 7.31 7.53
CA VAL A 71 -0.20 7.62 7.73
C VAL A 71 -0.42 9.11 7.91
N ARG A 72 0.47 9.82 8.62
CA ARG A 72 0.41 11.29 8.72
C ARG A 72 0.52 11.95 7.35
N ARG A 73 1.39 11.45 6.46
CA ARG A 73 1.52 11.95 5.09
C ARG A 73 0.27 11.66 4.25
N TYR A 74 -0.33 10.48 4.39
CA TYR A 74 -1.62 10.20 3.75
C TYR A 74 -2.72 11.16 4.19
N LYS A 75 -2.82 11.45 5.48
CA LYS A 75 -3.78 12.44 6.00
C LYS A 75 -3.50 13.83 5.46
N ARG A 76 -2.23 14.30 5.47
CA ARG A 76 -1.85 15.60 4.89
C ARG A 76 -2.13 15.71 3.39
N ALA A 77 -2.01 14.60 2.67
CA ALA A 77 -2.36 14.55 1.24
C ALA A 77 -3.87 14.65 0.96
N GLY A 78 -4.71 14.63 2.01
CA GLY A 78 -6.17 14.74 1.91
C GLY A 78 -6.88 13.42 1.65
N LEU A 79 -6.21 12.27 1.82
CA LEU A 79 -6.80 10.94 1.64
C LEU A 79 -7.78 10.62 2.77
N ILE A 80 -8.91 10.01 2.41
CA ILE A 80 -9.91 9.50 3.34
C ILE A 80 -9.74 8.00 3.52
N CYS A 81 -9.18 7.58 4.65
CA CYS A 81 -9.00 6.16 4.96
C CYS A 81 -10.35 5.50 5.28
N VAL A 82 -10.81 4.59 4.42
CA VAL A 82 -12.12 3.92 4.55
C VAL A 82 -12.02 2.47 5.01
N GLY A 83 -10.82 1.92 5.18
CA GLY A 83 -10.64 0.55 5.67
C GLY A 83 -9.21 0.02 5.57
N ARG A 84 -9.02 -1.22 6.07
CA ARG A 84 -7.78 -1.99 5.93
C ARG A 84 -7.97 -3.17 4.99
N THR A 85 -6.96 -3.44 4.19
CA THR A 85 -6.97 -4.55 3.22
C THR A 85 -6.30 -5.79 3.78
N ASN A 86 -6.76 -6.94 3.30
CA ASN A 86 -6.28 -8.25 3.66
C ASN A 86 -4.79 -8.45 3.33
N THR A 87 -4.10 -9.17 4.21
CA THR A 87 -2.69 -9.55 4.10
C THR A 87 -2.49 -10.94 4.71
N PRO A 88 -1.53 -11.75 4.25
CA PRO A 88 -1.15 -12.96 4.95
C PRO A 88 -0.44 -12.63 6.26
N GLU A 89 -0.31 -13.61 7.13
CA GLU A 89 0.31 -13.47 8.44
C GLU A 89 1.73 -12.89 8.32
N PHE A 90 1.96 -11.76 8.99
CA PHE A 90 3.20 -10.95 8.97
C PHE A 90 3.73 -10.61 7.56
N GLY A 91 2.91 -10.79 6.52
CA GLY A 91 3.30 -10.49 5.15
C GLY A 91 4.32 -11.49 4.56
N LEU A 92 4.47 -12.68 5.13
CA LEU A 92 5.57 -13.62 4.84
C LEU A 92 5.33 -14.53 3.62
N THR A 93 4.14 -14.49 3.00
CA THR A 93 3.83 -15.33 1.84
C THR A 93 3.43 -14.52 0.63
N VAL A 94 3.59 -15.14 -0.55
CA VAL A 94 3.25 -14.55 -1.86
C VAL A 94 1.77 -14.75 -2.24
N SER A 95 0.98 -15.38 -1.37
CA SER A 95 -0.48 -15.47 -1.43
C SER A 95 -1.10 -14.74 -0.24
N THR A 96 -2.35 -14.31 -0.35
CA THR A 96 -3.06 -13.59 0.73
C THR A 96 -4.16 -14.48 1.30
N GLU A 97 -3.77 -15.35 2.26
CA GLU A 97 -4.60 -16.42 2.79
C GLU A 97 -4.34 -16.63 4.30
N SER A 98 -4.55 -15.57 5.08
CA SER A 98 -4.36 -15.61 6.54
C SER A 98 -5.39 -16.54 7.20
N VAL A 99 -4.94 -17.31 8.18
CA VAL A 99 -5.84 -18.13 9.03
C VAL A 99 -6.82 -17.26 9.83
N LEU A 100 -6.41 -16.07 10.21
CA LEU A 100 -7.27 -15.12 10.94
C LEU A 100 -8.32 -14.49 10.03
N LEU A 101 -7.91 -14.06 8.83
CA LEU A 101 -8.70 -13.19 7.96
C LEU A 101 -9.37 -13.94 6.81
N GLY A 102 -8.95 -15.15 6.53
CA GLY A 102 -9.36 -15.92 5.34
C GLY A 102 -8.71 -15.42 4.05
N PRO A 103 -8.91 -16.14 2.94
CA PRO A 103 -8.30 -15.81 1.66
C PRO A 103 -8.90 -14.56 1.01
N ALA A 104 -8.04 -13.72 0.44
CA ALA A 104 -8.47 -12.70 -0.52
C ALA A 104 -8.63 -13.32 -1.91
N ARG A 105 -9.70 -13.00 -2.63
CA ARG A 105 -10.02 -13.55 -3.93
C ARG A 105 -9.70 -12.60 -5.06
N ASN A 106 -9.15 -13.12 -6.15
CA ASN A 106 -8.81 -12.32 -7.33
C ASN A 106 -10.10 -11.87 -8.05
N PRO A 107 -10.28 -10.58 -8.33
CA PRO A 107 -11.51 -10.09 -8.95
C PRO A 107 -11.72 -10.53 -10.40
N TRP A 108 -10.67 -10.98 -11.09
CA TRP A 108 -10.75 -11.53 -12.45
C TRP A 108 -11.20 -12.99 -12.46
N ASN A 109 -10.82 -13.75 -11.43
CA ASN A 109 -11.24 -15.12 -11.21
C ASN A 109 -11.11 -15.46 -9.72
N THR A 110 -12.22 -15.65 -9.04
CA THR A 110 -12.27 -15.88 -7.60
C THR A 110 -11.65 -17.21 -7.13
N GLU A 111 -11.35 -18.12 -8.06
CA GLU A 111 -10.62 -19.38 -7.79
C GLU A 111 -9.09 -19.16 -7.84
N ARG A 112 -8.63 -17.98 -8.18
CA ARG A 112 -7.22 -17.62 -8.25
C ARG A 112 -6.80 -16.76 -7.07
N SER A 113 -5.51 -16.85 -6.70
CA SER A 113 -4.89 -15.99 -5.72
C SER A 113 -4.82 -14.54 -6.23
N THR A 114 -4.87 -13.60 -5.31
CA THR A 114 -4.57 -12.18 -5.56
C THR A 114 -3.07 -11.90 -5.65
N GLY A 115 -2.24 -12.93 -5.43
CA GLY A 115 -0.86 -12.68 -5.03
C GLY A 115 -0.78 -12.12 -3.59
N GLY A 116 0.42 -11.82 -3.14
CA GLY A 116 0.67 -11.31 -1.78
C GLY A 116 2.03 -10.62 -1.67
N SER A 117 2.23 -9.99 -0.57
CA SER A 117 1.38 -9.92 0.62
C SER A 117 0.35 -8.76 0.62
N SER A 118 0.36 -7.83 -0.36
CA SER A 118 -0.66 -6.76 -0.51
C SER A 118 -1.83 -7.19 -1.40
N GLY A 119 -2.27 -8.46 -1.29
CA GLY A 119 -3.30 -9.02 -2.17
C GLY A 119 -4.67 -8.37 -2.00
N GLY A 120 -5.06 -8.04 -0.76
CA GLY A 120 -6.29 -7.30 -0.51
C GLY A 120 -6.30 -5.92 -1.19
N SER A 121 -5.16 -5.21 -1.17
CA SER A 121 -5.01 -3.92 -1.85
C SER A 121 -5.12 -4.07 -3.37
N GLY A 122 -4.42 -5.07 -3.96
CA GLY A 122 -4.51 -5.38 -5.38
C GLY A 122 -5.94 -5.68 -5.81
N ALA A 123 -6.63 -6.55 -5.07
CA ALA A 123 -8.02 -6.92 -5.36
C ALA A 123 -8.98 -5.72 -5.24
N ALA A 124 -8.82 -4.89 -4.21
CA ALA A 124 -9.69 -3.72 -3.99
C ALA A 124 -9.56 -2.69 -5.12
N VAL A 125 -8.32 -2.41 -5.56
CA VAL A 125 -8.02 -1.49 -6.65
C VAL A 125 -8.50 -2.06 -7.99
N ALA A 126 -8.21 -3.32 -8.29
CA ALA A 126 -8.66 -3.98 -9.52
C ALA A 126 -10.19 -4.01 -9.62
N ALA A 127 -10.89 -4.29 -8.52
CA ALA A 127 -12.35 -4.26 -8.44
C ALA A 127 -12.95 -2.84 -8.41
N ARG A 128 -12.12 -1.80 -8.52
CA ARG A 128 -12.56 -0.39 -8.51
C ARG A 128 -13.31 0.00 -7.23
N MET A 129 -12.98 -0.59 -6.09
CA MET A 129 -13.51 -0.17 -4.80
C MET A 129 -12.95 1.18 -4.37
N VAL A 130 -11.64 1.37 -4.62
CA VAL A 130 -10.91 2.64 -4.49
C VAL A 130 -9.96 2.79 -5.68
N PRO A 131 -9.53 4.01 -6.03
CA PRO A 131 -8.59 4.23 -7.13
C PRO A 131 -7.15 3.83 -6.80
N ILE A 132 -6.78 3.88 -5.54
CA ILE A 132 -5.43 3.64 -5.02
C ILE A 132 -5.49 3.08 -3.60
N ALA A 133 -4.56 2.20 -3.23
CA ALA A 133 -4.48 1.59 -1.91
C ALA A 133 -3.02 1.39 -1.48
N HIS A 134 -2.75 1.48 -0.17
CA HIS A 134 -1.44 1.22 0.41
C HIS A 134 -1.00 -0.24 0.23
N GLY A 135 0.28 -0.42 -0.02
CA GLY A 135 0.98 -1.71 -0.02
C GLY A 135 2.38 -1.60 0.55
N SER A 136 2.99 -2.74 0.85
CA SER A 136 4.39 -2.85 1.25
C SER A 136 5.08 -3.94 0.45
N ASP A 137 6.40 -3.85 0.24
CA ASP A 137 7.17 -4.77 -0.60
C ASP A 137 8.57 -4.98 -0.02
N GLY A 138 8.84 -6.19 0.46
CA GLY A 138 10.17 -6.64 0.87
C GLY A 138 10.74 -7.65 -0.13
N GLY A 139 9.90 -8.60 -0.59
CA GLY A 139 10.27 -9.64 -1.55
C GLY A 139 9.38 -9.68 -2.80
N GLY A 140 8.60 -8.62 -3.08
CA GLY A 140 7.66 -8.55 -4.20
C GLY A 140 6.23 -8.20 -3.82
N SER A 141 5.97 -7.85 -2.57
CA SER A 141 4.61 -7.76 -2.02
C SER A 141 3.77 -6.54 -2.48
N ILE A 142 4.31 -5.62 -3.28
CA ILE A 142 3.55 -4.70 -4.14
C ILE A 142 3.47 -5.27 -5.56
N ARG A 143 4.60 -5.67 -6.12
CA ARG A 143 4.77 -6.08 -7.53
C ARG A 143 3.99 -7.35 -7.87
N ILE A 144 4.04 -8.37 -7.00
CA ILE A 144 3.32 -9.65 -7.20
C ILE A 144 1.80 -9.42 -7.26
N PRO A 145 1.14 -8.81 -6.25
CA PRO A 145 -0.31 -8.60 -6.33
C PRO A 145 -0.71 -7.61 -7.44
N SER A 146 0.15 -6.66 -7.79
CA SER A 146 -0.11 -5.79 -8.94
C SER A 146 -0.17 -6.57 -10.26
N SER A 147 0.78 -7.47 -10.47
CA SER A 147 0.79 -8.38 -11.64
C SER A 147 -0.42 -9.31 -11.63
N SER A 148 -0.71 -9.96 -10.48
CA SER A 148 -1.80 -10.93 -10.36
C SER A 148 -3.19 -10.31 -10.52
N CYS A 149 -3.37 -9.05 -10.13
CA CYS A 149 -4.65 -8.35 -10.19
C CYS A 149 -4.77 -7.38 -11.37
N GLY A 150 -3.73 -7.20 -12.19
CA GLY A 150 -3.75 -6.31 -13.36
C GLY A 150 -3.85 -4.83 -12.98
N VAL A 151 -3.07 -4.39 -12.00
CA VAL A 151 -2.98 -2.99 -11.56
C VAL A 151 -1.52 -2.53 -11.57
N PHE A 152 -1.30 -1.23 -11.48
CA PHE A 152 0.05 -0.67 -11.40
C PHE A 152 0.59 -0.72 -9.97
N GLY A 153 1.85 -1.11 -9.80
CA GLY A 153 2.55 -1.10 -8.52
C GLY A 153 4.03 -0.81 -8.67
N LEU A 154 4.50 0.20 -7.98
CA LEU A 154 5.90 0.61 -7.91
C LEU A 154 6.47 0.26 -6.53
N LYS A 155 7.61 -0.44 -6.50
CA LYS A 155 8.41 -0.56 -5.29
C LYS A 155 9.46 0.57 -5.28
N PRO A 156 9.34 1.58 -4.44
CA PRO A 156 10.34 2.65 -4.34
C PRO A 156 11.71 2.12 -3.90
N SER A 157 12.74 2.90 -4.15
CA SER A 157 14.09 2.62 -3.66
C SER A 157 14.15 2.66 -2.14
N ARG A 158 15.12 1.94 -1.56
CA ARG A 158 15.41 1.97 -0.12
C ARG A 158 15.57 3.42 0.37
N GLY A 159 15.02 3.71 1.56
CA GLY A 159 15.10 5.03 2.19
C GLY A 159 14.19 6.10 1.58
N ARG A 160 13.50 5.82 0.45
CA ARG A 160 12.60 6.80 -0.19
C ARG A 160 11.32 7.05 0.61
N MET A 161 10.82 6.03 1.29
CA MET A 161 9.57 6.08 2.05
C MET A 161 9.81 6.08 3.55
N PRO A 162 9.02 6.81 4.36
CA PRO A 162 9.16 6.83 5.81
C PRO A 162 8.74 5.50 6.45
N THR A 163 9.39 5.14 7.54
CA THR A 163 9.10 3.94 8.36
C THR A 163 8.84 4.26 9.84
N GLY A 164 9.21 5.45 10.29
CA GLY A 164 9.14 5.89 11.68
C GLY A 164 7.76 6.30 12.19
N PRO A 165 7.70 6.73 13.45
CA PRO A 165 8.84 6.93 14.34
C PRO A 165 9.30 5.67 15.09
N ALA A 166 8.51 4.59 15.09
CA ALA A 166 8.80 3.39 15.89
C ALA A 166 9.87 2.48 15.28
N LEU A 167 10.04 2.55 13.95
CA LEU A 167 11.00 1.73 13.19
C LEU A 167 11.89 2.65 12.37
N GLY A 168 13.22 2.43 12.40
CA GLY A 168 14.15 3.12 11.50
C GLY A 168 14.14 2.50 10.11
N GLU A 169 14.04 1.17 10.07
CA GLU A 169 13.97 0.40 8.83
C GLU A 169 13.18 -0.89 9.04
N ILE A 170 12.81 -1.55 7.94
CA ILE A 170 12.08 -2.82 7.95
C ILE A 170 12.88 -3.83 7.14
N TRP A 171 13.14 -5.03 7.73
CA TRP A 171 13.93 -6.09 7.12
C TRP A 171 15.29 -5.60 6.59
N GLU A 172 16.07 -4.94 7.45
CA GLU A 172 17.40 -4.44 7.10
C GLU A 172 17.40 -3.56 5.83
N GLY A 173 16.33 -2.76 5.66
CA GLY A 173 16.14 -1.86 4.54
C GLY A 173 15.65 -2.54 3.25
N PHE A 174 15.35 -3.84 3.23
CA PHE A 174 14.77 -4.50 2.06
C PHE A 174 13.30 -4.16 1.84
N ALA A 175 12.54 -3.95 2.92
CA ALA A 175 11.13 -3.64 2.81
C ALA A 175 10.86 -2.14 2.69
N THR A 176 9.90 -1.79 1.85
CA THR A 176 9.43 -0.42 1.66
C THR A 176 7.92 -0.38 1.56
N ASN A 177 7.34 0.77 1.84
CA ASN A 177 5.92 1.04 1.69
C ASN A 177 5.67 1.87 0.42
N HIS A 178 4.52 1.71 -0.21
CA HIS A 178 4.00 2.60 -1.23
C HIS A 178 2.53 2.27 -1.53
N ALA A 179 2.12 2.32 -2.80
CA ALA A 179 0.74 2.10 -3.20
C ALA A 179 0.61 1.24 -4.46
N LEU A 180 -0.56 0.61 -4.59
CA LEU A 180 -1.08 0.03 -5.83
C LEU A 180 -2.17 0.95 -6.37
N SER A 181 -2.18 1.22 -7.65
CA SER A 181 -3.09 2.17 -8.30
C SER A 181 -3.56 1.67 -9.67
N ILE A 182 -4.57 2.34 -10.21
CA ILE A 182 -5.02 2.07 -11.58
C ILE A 182 -4.07 2.68 -12.60
N SER A 183 -3.56 3.88 -12.33
CA SER A 183 -2.72 4.63 -13.26
C SER A 183 -1.32 4.87 -12.72
N VAL A 184 -0.36 5.00 -13.62
CA VAL A 184 1.01 5.44 -13.31
C VAL A 184 0.99 6.85 -12.72
N ARG A 185 0.17 7.73 -13.26
CA ARG A 185 0.02 9.12 -12.80
C ARG A 185 -0.37 9.20 -11.31
N ASP A 186 -1.38 8.44 -10.88
CA ASP A 186 -1.83 8.45 -9.49
C ASP A 186 -0.76 7.88 -8.56
N ASN A 187 0.02 6.91 -9.04
CA ASN A 187 1.13 6.34 -8.29
C ASN A 187 2.29 7.33 -8.13
N ALA A 188 2.64 8.06 -9.19
CA ALA A 188 3.67 9.10 -9.16
C ALA A 188 3.27 10.26 -8.22
N ALA A 189 2.03 10.75 -8.32
CA ALA A 189 1.50 11.76 -7.41
C ALA A 189 1.52 11.29 -5.94
N MET A 190 1.24 10.00 -5.68
CA MET A 190 1.33 9.43 -4.34
C MET A 190 2.78 9.39 -3.85
N LEU A 191 3.73 9.11 -4.73
CA LEU A 191 5.15 9.13 -4.39
C LEU A 191 5.60 10.56 -4.03
N ASP A 192 5.17 11.58 -4.78
CA ASP A 192 5.43 12.98 -4.45
C ASP A 192 4.85 13.37 -3.08
N ALA A 193 3.63 12.94 -2.79
CA ALA A 193 2.95 13.27 -1.53
C ALA A 193 3.54 12.55 -0.30
N THR A 194 4.23 11.42 -0.48
CA THR A 194 4.60 10.54 0.64
C THR A 194 6.09 10.24 0.74
N SER A 195 6.89 10.50 -0.30
CA SER A 195 8.35 10.27 -0.28
C SER A 195 9.09 11.31 0.56
N ALA A 196 10.38 11.19 0.63
CA ALA A 196 11.36 11.93 1.41
C ALA A 196 11.65 11.32 2.79
N PRO A 197 12.88 11.49 3.27
CA PRO A 197 13.28 11.06 4.61
C PRO A 197 12.41 11.73 5.69
N GLU A 198 12.23 11.06 6.79
CA GLU A 198 11.68 11.61 8.02
C GLU A 198 12.78 11.98 8.99
N VAL A 199 12.44 12.73 10.04
CA VAL A 199 13.39 13.04 11.12
C VAL A 199 13.78 11.74 11.82
N GLY A 200 15.08 11.45 11.88
CA GLY A 200 15.62 10.22 12.46
C GLY A 200 15.69 9.03 11.48
N ALA A 201 15.42 9.24 10.18
CA ALA A 201 15.62 8.21 9.19
C ALA A 201 17.10 7.78 9.11
N PRO A 202 17.40 6.46 9.05
CA PRO A 202 18.78 5.96 9.00
C PRO A 202 19.45 6.21 7.64
N TYR A 203 18.67 6.49 6.58
CA TYR A 203 19.18 6.71 5.25
C TYR A 203 18.94 8.15 4.79
N GLY A 204 20.01 8.84 4.39
CA GLY A 204 19.93 10.08 3.63
C GLY A 204 19.85 9.75 2.15
N ILE A 205 18.75 10.14 1.50
CA ILE A 205 18.61 10.01 0.06
C ILE A 205 18.44 11.37 -0.58
N PRO A 206 19.03 11.59 -1.76
CA PRO A 206 18.87 12.87 -2.46
C PRO A 206 17.39 13.10 -2.83
N ALA A 207 16.99 14.38 -2.78
CA ALA A 207 15.71 14.79 -3.34
C ALA A 207 15.64 14.45 -4.84
N PRO A 208 14.45 14.17 -5.39
CA PRO A 208 14.29 14.05 -6.83
C PRO A 208 14.63 15.39 -7.51
N VAL A 209 15.13 15.33 -8.74
CA VAL A 209 15.47 16.53 -9.54
C VAL A 209 14.23 17.38 -9.82
N ARG A 210 13.09 16.71 -10.00
CA ARG A 210 11.75 17.30 -10.17
C ARG A 210 10.70 16.34 -9.60
N PRO A 211 9.44 16.78 -9.41
CA PRO A 211 8.35 15.90 -8.98
C PRO A 211 8.19 14.67 -9.86
N PHE A 212 7.92 13.52 -9.25
CA PHE A 212 7.72 12.26 -9.99
C PHE A 212 6.52 12.33 -10.93
N LEU A 213 5.52 13.16 -10.60
CA LEU A 213 4.37 13.38 -11.47
C LEU A 213 4.76 14.01 -12.81
N GLU A 214 5.78 14.84 -12.83
CA GLU A 214 6.30 15.49 -14.05
C GLU A 214 7.07 14.50 -14.96
N GLU A 215 7.49 13.35 -14.43
CA GLU A 215 8.10 12.28 -15.23
C GLU A 215 7.08 11.48 -16.05
N VAL A 216 5.79 11.55 -15.69
CA VAL A 216 4.74 10.77 -16.35
C VAL A 216 4.49 11.31 -17.75
N GLY A 217 4.81 10.50 -18.76
CA GLY A 217 4.69 10.87 -20.17
C GLY A 217 5.92 11.61 -20.73
N ALA A 218 6.96 11.83 -19.91
CA ALA A 218 8.23 12.33 -20.40
C ALA A 218 8.91 11.27 -21.32
N ASP A 219 9.61 11.76 -22.34
CA ASP A 219 10.40 10.86 -23.20
C ASP A 219 11.54 10.22 -22.40
N PRO A 220 11.60 8.88 -22.28
CA PRO A 220 12.66 8.20 -21.55
C PRO A 220 13.99 8.20 -22.30
N GLY A 221 14.06 8.68 -23.52
CA GLY A 221 15.24 8.64 -24.37
C GLY A 221 15.64 7.21 -24.75
N ASN A 222 16.93 7.01 -25.02
CA ASN A 222 17.49 5.73 -25.40
C ASN A 222 17.98 4.94 -24.17
N LEU A 223 17.18 3.98 -23.71
CA LEU A 223 17.54 3.12 -22.59
C LEU A 223 18.25 1.85 -23.06
N LYS A 224 19.34 1.47 -22.38
CA LYS A 224 19.97 0.15 -22.51
C LYS A 224 19.33 -0.79 -21.49
N ILE A 225 18.62 -1.81 -21.97
CA ILE A 225 17.90 -2.77 -21.13
C ILE A 225 18.59 -4.14 -21.23
N ALA A 226 19.04 -4.68 -20.09
CA ALA A 226 19.52 -6.05 -20.01
C ALA A 226 18.33 -6.99 -19.67
N ILE A 227 18.24 -8.10 -20.40
CA ILE A 227 17.18 -9.10 -20.20
C ILE A 227 17.84 -10.41 -19.74
N LEU A 228 17.45 -10.88 -18.55
CA LEU A 228 17.80 -12.21 -18.06
C LEU A 228 16.71 -13.19 -18.51
N THR A 229 17.02 -14.04 -19.48
CA THR A 229 16.07 -15.01 -20.06
C THR A 229 16.19 -16.42 -19.48
N LYS A 230 17.27 -16.71 -18.76
CA LYS A 230 17.50 -18.01 -18.08
C LYS A 230 17.93 -17.75 -16.65
N ILE A 231 17.26 -18.40 -15.71
CA ILE A 231 17.71 -18.54 -14.33
C ILE A 231 18.34 -19.93 -14.24
N GLU A 232 19.65 -20.01 -13.96
CA GLU A 232 20.27 -21.29 -13.70
C GLU A 232 19.71 -21.84 -12.38
N ASP A 233 19.12 -23.02 -12.44
CA ASP A 233 18.75 -23.79 -11.25
C ASP A 233 20.04 -24.15 -10.51
N ARG A 234 20.20 -23.63 -9.28
CA ARG A 234 21.28 -24.01 -8.36
C ARG A 234 20.82 -25.12 -7.47
#